data_a10a2d0c4ca3b93b853dce78b0b7d516
#
_entry.id   a10a2d0c4ca3b93b853dce78b0b7d516
#
_cell.length_a   1.000
_cell.length_b   1.000
_cell.length_c   1.000
_cell.angle_alpha   90.00
_cell.angle_beta   90.00
_cell.angle_gamma   90.00
#
_symmetry.space_group_name_H-M   'P 1'
#
loop_
_entity.id
_entity.type
_entity.pdbx_description
1 polymer ?
#
loop_
_entity_poly.entity_id
_entity_poly.type
_entity_poly.pdbx_seq_one_letter_code
_entity_poly.pdbx_strand_id
1 'polypeptide(L)'
;GIEIEVKLELKVIADVGLVGFPNVGKSTLLSRVTNAQPKIANYHFTTLQPNLGVVDLDGATGFVIADIPGLIEGASEGVGLGLEFLRHIDRTRVMIHVVDAAGTEGRDPIADIKAIEKELAAYDPEMLKKPQVIAANKIDSIYGDENEIIKALKDEFEKDGIKVFPISAVSGKGLKELLYHVSNLLETCGREPVVYEQEYDPALRFFRDEPYTITME
;
A
#
# COMPACT_ATOMS: atom_id res chain seq x y z
N GLY A 1 33.57 -9.50 -25.88
CA GLY A 1 32.76 -9.24 -24.70
C GLY A 1 31.36 -9.79 -24.93
N ILE A 2 30.76 -10.37 -23.90
CA ILE A 2 29.35 -10.82 -23.95
C ILE A 2 28.53 -9.63 -23.48
N GLU A 3 27.61 -9.16 -24.31
CA GLU A 3 26.66 -8.13 -23.97
C GLU A 3 25.37 -8.83 -23.46
N ILE A 4 24.95 -8.51 -22.25
CA ILE A 4 23.75 -9.10 -21.64
C ILE A 4 22.77 -7.97 -21.33
N GLU A 5 21.58 -8.04 -21.89
CA GLU A 5 20.48 -7.16 -21.53
C GLU A 5 19.78 -7.73 -20.29
N VAL A 6 19.74 -6.95 -19.21
CA VAL A 6 19.09 -7.35 -17.95
C VAL A 6 17.89 -6.45 -17.72
N LYS A 7 16.71 -7.04 -17.64
CA LYS A 7 15.48 -6.34 -17.24
C LYS A 7 15.34 -6.42 -15.73
N LEU A 8 15.41 -5.28 -15.06
CA LEU A 8 15.18 -5.18 -13.62
C LEU A 8 13.72 -4.76 -13.38
N GLU A 9 13.01 -5.51 -12.56
CA GLU A 9 11.66 -5.18 -12.13
C GLU A 9 11.66 -4.91 -10.62
N LEU A 10 11.16 -3.72 -10.22
CA LEU A 10 11.01 -3.37 -8.81
C LEU A 10 9.72 -4.01 -8.27
N LYS A 11 9.85 -5.01 -7.38
CA LYS A 11 8.73 -5.79 -6.87
C LYS A 11 7.94 -5.07 -5.77
N VAL A 12 8.62 -4.23 -4.96
CA VAL A 12 8.02 -3.46 -3.86
C VAL A 12 7.98 -1.99 -4.24
N ILE A 13 6.79 -1.38 -4.17
CA ILE A 13 6.60 0.05 -4.47
C ILE A 13 6.79 0.89 -3.20
N ALA A 14 6.23 0.43 -2.09
CA ALA A 14 6.29 1.06 -0.78
C ALA A 14 6.12 0.00 0.32
N ASP A 15 6.55 0.30 1.54
CA ASP A 15 6.30 -0.58 2.69
C ASP A 15 4.83 -0.55 3.09
N VAL A 16 4.20 0.63 2.98
CA VAL A 16 2.82 0.89 3.42
C VAL A 16 2.01 1.50 2.30
N GLY A 17 0.81 0.98 2.06
CA GLY A 17 -0.17 1.52 1.13
C GLY A 17 -1.33 2.19 1.85
N LEU A 18 -1.69 3.42 1.46
CA LEU A 18 -2.93 4.07 1.87
C LEU A 18 -4.07 3.64 0.95
N VAL A 19 -5.12 3.09 1.52
CA VAL A 19 -6.34 2.72 0.82
C VAL A 19 -7.52 3.48 1.40
N GLY A 20 -8.49 3.83 0.58
CA GLY A 20 -9.67 4.59 1.00
C GLY A 20 -10.30 5.32 -0.16
N PHE A 21 -11.57 5.68 0.00
CA PHE A 21 -12.32 6.43 -0.99
C PHE A 21 -11.74 7.83 -1.23
N PRO A 22 -12.13 8.52 -2.31
CA PRO A 22 -11.78 9.92 -2.51
C PRO A 22 -12.19 10.79 -1.30
N ASN A 23 -11.47 11.88 -1.07
CA ASN A 23 -11.74 12.91 -0.05
C ASN A 23 -11.70 12.46 1.42
N VAL A 24 -11.33 11.21 1.73
CA VAL A 24 -11.13 10.75 3.12
C VAL A 24 -9.86 11.31 3.78
N GLY A 25 -8.99 11.95 2.98
CA GLY A 25 -7.81 12.65 3.48
C GLY A 25 -6.49 11.90 3.35
N LYS A 26 -6.37 10.91 2.46
CA LYS A 26 -5.11 10.14 2.22
C LYS A 26 -3.93 11.04 1.89
N SER A 27 -4.07 11.92 0.91
CA SER A 27 -2.99 12.83 0.48
C SER A 27 -2.63 13.86 1.54
N THR A 28 -3.61 14.29 2.36
CA THR A 28 -3.36 15.15 3.53
C THR A 28 -2.56 14.40 4.59
N LEU A 29 -2.95 13.15 4.88
CA LEU A 29 -2.22 12.28 5.78
C LEU A 29 -0.77 12.10 5.31
N LEU A 30 -0.58 11.71 4.04
CA LEU A 30 0.74 11.53 3.45
C LEU A 30 1.61 12.78 3.61
N SER A 31 1.08 13.94 3.24
CA SER A 31 1.83 15.21 3.32
C SER A 31 2.18 15.59 4.77
N ARG A 32 1.37 15.16 5.74
CA ARG A 32 1.57 15.50 7.16
C ARG A 32 2.59 14.62 7.84
N VAL A 33 2.70 13.34 7.44
CA VAL A 33 3.57 12.35 8.08
C VAL A 33 4.95 12.23 7.43
N THR A 34 5.17 12.90 6.30
CA THR A 34 6.43 12.83 5.55
C THR A 34 7.28 14.09 5.78
N ASN A 35 8.60 13.91 5.92
CA ASN A 35 9.55 14.99 6.17
C ASN A 35 9.83 15.86 4.95
N ALA A 36 9.59 15.34 3.75
CA ALA A 36 9.73 16.06 2.49
C ALA A 36 8.40 16.04 1.73
N GLN A 37 8.24 16.96 0.78
CA GLN A 37 7.07 16.91 -0.09
C GLN A 37 6.98 15.55 -0.79
N PRO A 38 5.80 14.90 -0.76
CA PRO A 38 5.61 13.64 -1.47
C PRO A 38 6.00 13.75 -2.94
N LYS A 39 6.69 12.73 -3.44
CA LYS A 39 7.12 12.69 -4.83
C LYS A 39 6.19 11.81 -5.64
N ILE A 40 5.76 12.30 -6.78
CA ILE A 40 5.05 11.49 -7.77
C ILE A 40 6.05 10.50 -8.36
N ALA A 41 5.76 9.22 -8.23
CA ALA A 41 6.59 8.19 -8.81
C ALA A 41 6.09 7.84 -10.22
N ASN A 42 6.93 8.09 -11.20
CA ASN A 42 6.66 7.75 -12.60
C ASN A 42 7.15 6.33 -12.89
N TYR A 43 6.27 5.36 -12.70
CA TYR A 43 6.55 3.99 -13.12
C TYR A 43 6.12 3.82 -14.59
N HIS A 44 7.05 3.45 -15.47
CA HIS A 44 6.83 3.32 -16.92
C HIS A 44 5.76 2.28 -17.31
N PHE A 45 5.30 1.49 -16.35
CA PHE A 45 4.32 0.42 -16.55
C PHE A 45 2.95 0.72 -15.92
N THR A 46 2.71 1.97 -15.47
CA THR A 46 1.45 2.34 -14.80
C THR A 46 0.90 3.64 -15.33
N THR A 47 -0.42 3.71 -15.51
CA THR A 47 -1.15 4.95 -15.82
C THR A 47 -1.50 5.72 -14.54
N LEU A 48 -1.58 5.01 -13.40
CA LEU A 48 -1.74 5.61 -12.08
C LEU A 48 -0.38 5.89 -11.45
N GLN A 49 -0.17 7.13 -11.03
CA GLN A 49 1.07 7.57 -10.41
C GLN A 49 0.87 7.69 -8.90
N PRO A 50 1.43 6.77 -8.08
CA PRO A 50 1.36 6.89 -6.64
C PRO A 50 2.20 8.06 -6.15
N ASN A 51 1.70 8.74 -5.10
CA ASN A 51 2.49 9.72 -4.36
C ASN A 51 3.24 8.99 -3.25
N LEU A 52 4.55 9.05 -3.26
CA LEU A 52 5.41 8.41 -2.27
C LEU A 52 5.94 9.41 -1.26
N GLY A 53 6.00 9.01 -0.01
CA GLY A 53 6.64 9.75 1.06
C GLY A 53 7.46 8.87 1.98
N VAL A 54 8.51 9.44 2.56
CA VAL A 54 9.34 8.76 3.56
C VAL A 54 8.92 9.26 4.93
N VAL A 55 8.57 8.32 5.79
CA VAL A 55 8.25 8.56 7.21
C VAL A 55 9.49 8.26 8.03
N ASP A 56 9.93 9.24 8.80
CA ASP A 56 10.98 9.09 9.80
C ASP A 56 10.36 9.12 11.20
N LEU A 57 10.77 8.19 12.02
CA LEU A 57 10.30 8.09 13.41
C LEU A 57 11.48 8.09 14.37
N ASP A 58 11.43 8.98 15.37
CA ASP A 58 12.43 9.02 16.42
C ASP A 58 12.48 7.69 17.19
N GLY A 59 13.60 6.97 17.10
CA GLY A 59 13.82 5.72 17.82
C GLY A 59 13.11 4.50 17.23
N ALA A 60 12.56 4.59 16.00
CA ALA A 60 12.01 3.45 15.27
C ALA A 60 12.49 3.45 13.81
N THR A 61 12.32 2.32 13.13
CA THR A 61 12.68 2.21 11.71
C THR A 61 11.73 3.02 10.85
N GLY A 62 12.28 3.93 10.05
CA GLY A 62 11.53 4.67 9.03
C GLY A 62 11.04 3.74 7.91
N PHE A 63 10.00 4.18 7.19
CA PHE A 63 9.41 3.40 6.10
C PHE A 63 8.86 4.30 4.98
N VAL A 64 8.64 3.68 3.82
CA VAL A 64 8.03 4.37 2.67
C VAL A 64 6.52 4.12 2.67
N ILE A 65 5.76 5.21 2.56
CA ILE A 65 4.30 5.18 2.46
C ILE A 65 3.85 5.68 1.08
N ALA A 66 2.86 5.02 0.50
CA ALA A 66 2.28 5.39 -0.79
C ALA A 66 0.80 5.77 -0.66
N ASP A 67 0.43 6.94 -1.18
CA ASP A 67 -0.97 7.26 -1.50
C ASP A 67 -1.23 6.76 -2.93
N ILE A 68 -2.04 5.73 -3.04
CA ILE A 68 -2.36 5.12 -4.31
C ILE A 68 -3.76 5.61 -4.72
N PRO A 69 -3.84 6.48 -5.75
CA PRO A 69 -5.11 6.95 -6.24
C PRO A 69 -5.86 5.84 -7.00
N GLY A 70 -7.17 5.91 -7.08
CA GLY A 70 -7.93 5.11 -8.03
C GLY A 70 -8.76 3.97 -7.45
N LEU A 71 -9.04 3.94 -6.14
CA LEU A 71 -10.10 3.08 -5.65
C LEU A 71 -11.44 3.63 -6.15
N ILE A 72 -12.07 2.89 -7.06
CA ILE A 72 -13.42 3.15 -7.59
C ILE A 72 -14.21 1.88 -7.35
N GLU A 73 -15.47 1.99 -6.93
CA GLU A 73 -16.40 0.86 -6.84
C GLU A 73 -16.42 0.12 -8.18
N GLY A 74 -16.30 -1.23 -8.15
CA GLY A 74 -16.20 -2.06 -9.36
C GLY A 74 -14.77 -2.19 -9.92
N ALA A 75 -13.74 -1.90 -9.13
CA ALA A 75 -12.34 -2.02 -9.54
C ALA A 75 -11.97 -3.44 -10.00
N SER A 76 -12.56 -4.46 -9.37
CA SER A 76 -12.37 -5.88 -9.70
C SER A 76 -13.06 -6.32 -10.98
N GLU A 77 -14.08 -5.59 -11.45
CA GLU A 77 -14.83 -5.92 -12.67
C GLU A 77 -14.13 -5.53 -13.98
N GLY A 78 -12.89 -5.06 -13.90
CA GLY A 78 -12.02 -4.92 -15.07
C GLY A 78 -12.04 -3.55 -15.77
N VAL A 79 -12.59 -2.53 -15.14
CA VAL A 79 -12.46 -1.16 -15.65
C VAL A 79 -11.07 -0.63 -15.31
N GLY A 80 -10.15 -0.74 -16.26
CA GLY A 80 -8.72 -0.43 -16.31
C GLY A 80 -8.00 0.19 -15.10
N LEU A 81 -8.49 1.28 -14.52
CA LEU A 81 -7.85 1.99 -13.40
C LEU A 81 -7.89 1.21 -12.08
N GLY A 82 -8.93 0.40 -11.85
CA GLY A 82 -9.08 -0.38 -10.63
C GLY A 82 -8.05 -1.51 -10.51
N LEU A 83 -7.77 -2.23 -11.59
CA LEU A 83 -6.76 -3.30 -11.59
C LEU A 83 -5.35 -2.76 -11.33
N GLU A 84 -5.03 -1.57 -11.83
CA GLU A 84 -3.73 -0.95 -11.56
C GLU A 84 -3.58 -0.54 -10.08
N PHE A 85 -4.65 -0.01 -9.48
CA PHE A 85 -4.70 0.26 -8.05
C PHE A 85 -4.41 -1.02 -7.24
N LEU A 86 -5.10 -2.11 -7.55
CA LEU A 86 -4.95 -3.39 -6.84
C LEU A 86 -3.54 -3.96 -6.98
N ARG A 87 -2.92 -3.87 -8.16
CA ARG A 87 -1.51 -4.24 -8.37
C ARG A 87 -0.53 -3.41 -7.55
N HIS A 88 -0.83 -2.13 -7.31
CA HIS A 88 0.00 -1.28 -6.48
C HIS A 88 -0.11 -1.65 -4.99
N ILE A 89 -1.33 -1.91 -4.51
CA ILE A 89 -1.56 -2.37 -3.13
C ILE A 89 -0.94 -3.74 -2.91
N ASP A 90 -1.01 -4.64 -3.88
CA ASP A 90 -0.35 -5.94 -3.78
C ASP A 90 1.17 -5.82 -3.54
N ARG A 91 1.79 -4.77 -4.04
CA ARG A 91 3.21 -4.46 -3.87
C ARG A 91 3.55 -3.71 -2.58
N THR A 92 2.64 -3.68 -1.61
CA THR A 92 2.88 -3.14 -0.26
C THR A 92 2.83 -4.25 0.79
N ARG A 93 3.45 -4.01 1.95
CA ARG A 93 3.55 -4.99 3.05
C ARG A 93 2.46 -4.81 4.09
N VAL A 94 2.06 -3.57 4.35
CA VAL A 94 1.03 -3.17 5.31
C VAL A 94 0.04 -2.25 4.62
N MET A 95 -1.25 -2.35 4.95
CA MET A 95 -2.28 -1.44 4.46
C MET A 95 -2.83 -0.56 5.59
N ILE A 96 -3.03 0.72 5.29
CA ILE A 96 -3.77 1.65 6.14
C ILE A 96 -5.07 2.02 5.45
N HIS A 97 -6.20 1.55 5.99
CA HIS A 97 -7.52 2.01 5.57
C HIS A 97 -7.79 3.39 6.14
N VAL A 98 -7.84 4.40 5.29
CA VAL A 98 -8.18 5.77 5.69
C VAL A 98 -9.66 5.98 5.43
N VAL A 99 -10.42 6.28 6.48
CA VAL A 99 -11.86 6.53 6.40
C VAL A 99 -12.22 7.88 7.00
N ASP A 100 -13.29 8.48 6.50
CA ASP A 100 -13.85 9.72 7.03
C ASP A 100 -14.78 9.42 8.21
N ALA A 101 -14.26 9.50 9.43
CA ALA A 101 -15.03 9.24 10.64
C ALA A 101 -16.12 10.29 10.91
N ALA A 102 -16.00 11.49 10.32
CA ALA A 102 -17.02 12.52 10.45
C ALA A 102 -18.17 12.38 9.44
N GLY A 103 -18.03 11.48 8.44
CA GLY A 103 -19.05 11.29 7.42
C GLY A 103 -19.33 12.54 6.58
N THR A 104 -18.31 13.38 6.34
CA THR A 104 -18.49 14.68 5.66
C THR A 104 -19.05 14.56 4.25
N GLU A 105 -18.86 13.41 3.61
CA GLU A 105 -19.39 13.08 2.26
C GLU A 105 -20.70 12.25 2.34
N GLY A 106 -21.30 12.12 3.54
CA GLY A 106 -22.52 11.33 3.74
C GLY A 106 -22.31 9.81 3.63
N ARG A 107 -21.07 9.34 3.72
CA ARG A 107 -20.71 7.92 3.65
C ARG A 107 -20.55 7.32 5.05
N ASP A 108 -20.84 6.03 5.17
CA ASP A 108 -20.61 5.27 6.40
C ASP A 108 -19.17 4.69 6.37
N PRO A 109 -18.31 5.01 7.35
CA PRO A 109 -16.93 4.53 7.38
C PRO A 109 -16.82 3.00 7.47
N ILE A 110 -17.76 2.30 8.12
CA ILE A 110 -17.74 0.83 8.18
C ILE A 110 -18.08 0.24 6.82
N ALA A 111 -19.10 0.78 6.14
CA ALA A 111 -19.46 0.34 4.79
C ALA A 111 -18.34 0.58 3.79
N ASP A 112 -17.60 1.68 3.93
CA ASP A 112 -16.46 2.02 3.08
C ASP A 112 -15.33 1.00 3.21
N ILE A 113 -14.97 0.60 4.43
CA ILE A 113 -13.93 -0.43 4.64
C ILE A 113 -14.37 -1.76 4.02
N LYS A 114 -15.60 -2.20 4.30
CA LYS A 114 -16.14 -3.46 3.75
C LYS A 114 -16.20 -3.47 2.22
N ALA A 115 -16.49 -2.34 1.61
CA ALA A 115 -16.46 -2.22 0.15
C ALA A 115 -15.03 -2.40 -0.39
N ILE A 116 -14.03 -1.81 0.26
CA ILE A 116 -12.62 -1.97 -0.10
C ILE A 116 -12.18 -3.44 0.08
N GLU A 117 -12.49 -4.04 1.23
CA GLU A 117 -12.15 -5.45 1.50
C GLU A 117 -12.76 -6.39 0.46
N LYS A 118 -14.00 -6.13 0.03
CA LYS A 118 -14.66 -6.90 -1.02
C LYS A 118 -13.92 -6.80 -2.36
N GLU A 119 -13.47 -5.62 -2.74
CA GLU A 119 -12.69 -5.41 -3.97
C GLU A 119 -11.31 -6.08 -3.90
N LEU A 120 -10.63 -5.97 -2.76
CA LEU A 120 -9.36 -6.64 -2.51
C LEU A 120 -9.51 -8.17 -2.59
N ALA A 121 -10.54 -8.73 -1.95
CA ALA A 121 -10.82 -10.17 -1.97
C ALA A 121 -11.20 -10.70 -3.35
N ALA A 122 -11.90 -9.90 -4.15
CA ALA A 122 -12.28 -10.26 -5.51
C ALA A 122 -11.07 -10.29 -6.46
N TYR A 123 -10.05 -9.46 -6.19
CA TYR A 123 -8.80 -9.46 -6.94
C TYR A 123 -7.89 -10.61 -6.52
N ASP A 124 -7.57 -10.70 -5.24
CA ASP A 124 -6.78 -11.76 -4.62
C ASP A 124 -7.13 -11.89 -3.13
N PRO A 125 -7.74 -13.00 -2.69
CA PRO A 125 -8.06 -13.25 -1.29
C PRO A 125 -6.85 -13.18 -0.35
N GLU A 126 -5.64 -13.43 -0.83
CA GLU A 126 -4.40 -13.33 -0.04
C GLU A 126 -4.10 -11.90 0.41
N MET A 127 -4.62 -10.89 -0.31
CA MET A 127 -4.44 -9.49 0.07
C MET A 127 -5.07 -9.17 1.43
N LEU A 128 -6.16 -9.84 1.80
CA LEU A 128 -6.80 -9.66 3.11
C LEU A 128 -5.97 -10.23 4.26
N LYS A 129 -5.00 -11.09 3.98
CA LYS A 129 -4.09 -11.63 5.00
C LYS A 129 -2.94 -10.68 5.34
N LYS A 130 -2.72 -9.66 4.54
CA LYS A 130 -1.72 -8.63 4.83
C LYS A 130 -2.12 -7.89 6.12
N PRO A 131 -1.15 -7.50 6.96
CA PRO A 131 -1.42 -6.67 8.12
C PRO A 131 -2.12 -5.37 7.73
N GLN A 132 -3.17 -5.05 8.46
CA GLN A 132 -4.04 -3.92 8.19
C GLN A 132 -4.26 -3.09 9.46
N VAL A 133 -4.43 -1.79 9.28
CA VAL A 133 -4.86 -0.86 10.33
C VAL A 133 -5.88 0.11 9.77
N ILE A 134 -6.73 0.65 10.62
CA ILE A 134 -7.74 1.64 10.25
C ILE A 134 -7.36 2.99 10.84
N ALA A 135 -7.23 3.98 9.99
CA ALA A 135 -7.08 5.38 10.34
C ALA A 135 -8.45 6.08 10.20
N ALA A 136 -9.16 6.20 11.32
CA ALA A 136 -10.43 6.93 11.40
C ALA A 136 -10.12 8.44 11.41
N ASN A 137 -10.09 9.04 10.22
CA ASN A 137 -9.65 10.41 10.00
C ASN A 137 -10.79 11.41 10.15
N LYS A 138 -10.43 12.70 10.22
CA LYS A 138 -11.31 13.87 10.36
C LYS A 138 -12.05 13.94 11.70
N ILE A 139 -11.47 13.39 12.77
CA ILE A 139 -12.11 13.47 14.10
C ILE A 139 -12.29 14.92 14.58
N ASP A 140 -11.54 15.86 14.01
CA ASP A 140 -11.68 17.31 14.23
C ASP A 140 -12.99 17.88 13.65
N SER A 141 -13.64 17.17 12.76
CA SER A 141 -14.87 17.57 12.07
C SER A 141 -16.12 16.80 12.54
N ILE A 142 -15.99 15.95 13.57
CA ILE A 142 -17.12 15.20 14.09
C ILE A 142 -18.05 16.13 14.87
N TYR A 143 -19.31 16.20 14.47
CA TYR A 143 -20.38 16.86 15.21
C TYR A 143 -21.13 15.81 16.04
N GLY A 144 -20.93 15.84 17.37
CA GLY A 144 -21.56 14.90 18.30
C GLY A 144 -20.55 14.10 19.12
N ASP A 145 -20.90 12.89 19.51
CA ASP A 145 -20.02 12.05 20.30
C ASP A 145 -19.01 11.31 19.40
N GLU A 146 -17.77 11.80 19.38
CA GLU A 146 -16.63 11.14 18.71
C GLU A 146 -16.52 9.66 19.14
N ASN A 147 -16.83 9.36 20.42
CA ASN A 147 -16.65 8.04 20.97
C ASN A 147 -17.62 6.99 20.36
N GLU A 148 -18.81 7.38 19.96
CA GLU A 148 -19.79 6.43 19.38
C GLU A 148 -19.29 5.87 18.04
N ILE A 149 -18.80 6.71 17.14
CA ILE A 149 -18.30 6.31 15.82
C ILE A 149 -17.03 5.48 15.97
N ILE A 150 -16.11 5.95 16.79
CA ILE A 150 -14.84 5.24 17.03
C ILE A 150 -15.09 3.90 17.72
N LYS A 151 -16.04 3.85 18.66
CA LYS A 151 -16.44 2.60 19.32
C LYS A 151 -17.05 1.61 18.31
N ALA A 152 -17.94 2.06 17.45
CA ALA A 152 -18.54 1.20 16.43
C ALA A 152 -17.49 0.60 15.49
N LEU A 153 -16.50 1.41 15.05
CA LEU A 153 -15.38 0.93 14.24
C LEU A 153 -14.54 -0.10 15.00
N LYS A 154 -14.23 0.15 16.28
CA LYS A 154 -13.47 -0.80 17.11
C LYS A 154 -14.22 -2.10 17.33
N ASP A 155 -15.50 -2.03 17.70
CA ASP A 155 -16.34 -3.19 17.94
C ASP A 155 -16.49 -4.06 16.67
N GLU A 156 -16.41 -3.47 15.48
CA GLU A 156 -16.51 -4.19 14.22
C GLU A 156 -15.17 -4.83 13.79
N PHE A 157 -14.04 -4.13 13.88
CA PHE A 157 -12.80 -4.56 13.26
C PHE A 157 -11.72 -5.06 14.24
N GLU A 158 -11.70 -4.61 15.52
CA GLU A 158 -10.66 -5.05 16.46
C GLU A 158 -10.81 -6.53 16.87
N LYS A 159 -12.00 -7.10 16.72
CA LYS A 159 -12.25 -8.55 16.89
C LYS A 159 -11.46 -9.41 15.91
N ASP A 160 -11.19 -8.87 14.72
CA ASP A 160 -10.42 -9.50 13.64
C ASP A 160 -8.93 -9.11 13.70
N GLY A 161 -8.51 -8.41 14.76
CA GLY A 161 -7.12 -8.01 15.00
C GLY A 161 -6.71 -6.73 14.28
N ILE A 162 -7.64 -6.04 13.59
CA ILE A 162 -7.38 -4.80 12.86
C ILE A 162 -7.58 -3.62 13.82
N LYS A 163 -6.50 -2.94 14.21
CA LYS A 163 -6.57 -1.82 15.15
C LYS A 163 -7.11 -0.55 14.50
N VAL A 164 -7.92 0.18 15.28
CA VAL A 164 -8.51 1.46 14.87
C VAL A 164 -7.83 2.62 15.58
N PHE A 165 -7.32 3.57 14.80
CA PHE A 165 -6.68 4.78 15.30
C PHE A 165 -7.52 6.01 14.93
N PRO A 166 -8.12 6.70 15.91
CA PRO A 166 -8.76 7.99 15.67
C PRO A 166 -7.69 9.05 15.39
N ILE A 167 -7.75 9.67 14.23
CA ILE A 167 -6.75 10.64 13.79
C ILE A 167 -7.40 11.91 13.22
N SER A 168 -6.63 12.99 13.24
CA SER A 168 -6.85 14.17 12.41
C SER A 168 -5.58 14.45 11.61
N ALA A 169 -5.63 14.21 10.32
CA ALA A 169 -4.52 14.53 9.42
C ALA A 169 -4.20 16.04 9.41
N VAL A 170 -5.22 16.89 9.62
CA VAL A 170 -5.07 18.34 9.62
C VAL A 170 -4.37 18.81 10.89
N SER A 171 -4.83 18.40 12.07
CA SER A 171 -4.25 18.83 13.35
C SER A 171 -3.01 18.04 13.78
N GLY A 172 -2.83 16.82 13.25
CA GLY A 172 -1.77 15.90 13.64
C GLY A 172 -2.13 15.00 14.84
N LYS A 173 -3.34 15.12 15.40
CA LYS A 173 -3.80 14.29 16.52
C LYS A 173 -3.82 12.82 16.13
N GLY A 174 -3.29 11.92 16.97
CA GLY A 174 -3.29 10.46 16.79
C GLY A 174 -2.31 9.90 15.74
N LEU A 175 -1.59 10.77 15.00
CA LEU A 175 -0.69 10.30 13.93
C LEU A 175 0.52 9.55 14.49
N LYS A 176 1.06 10.00 15.61
CA LYS A 176 2.26 9.39 16.20
C LYS A 176 1.99 7.95 16.60
N GLU A 177 0.88 7.67 17.27
CA GLU A 177 0.44 6.35 17.72
C GLU A 177 0.21 5.42 16.53
N LEU A 178 -0.46 5.91 15.48
CA LEU A 178 -0.67 5.17 14.24
C LEU A 178 0.67 4.74 13.61
N LEU A 179 1.59 5.69 13.44
CA LEU A 179 2.86 5.45 12.74
C LEU A 179 3.78 4.49 13.51
N TYR A 180 3.86 4.60 14.83
CA TYR A 180 4.63 3.65 15.65
C TYR A 180 4.03 2.23 15.58
N HIS A 181 2.70 2.12 15.58
CA HIS A 181 2.06 0.82 15.42
C HIS A 181 2.37 0.20 14.06
N VAL A 182 2.32 0.99 12.99
CA VAL A 182 2.66 0.55 11.62
C VAL A 182 4.13 0.13 11.53
N SER A 183 5.05 0.89 12.13
CA SER A 183 6.47 0.50 12.20
C SER A 183 6.67 -0.86 12.88
N ASN A 184 5.99 -1.09 14.01
CA ASN A 184 6.04 -2.39 14.70
C ASN A 184 5.47 -3.53 13.85
N LEU A 185 4.38 -3.30 13.10
CA LEU A 185 3.84 -4.27 12.16
C LEU A 185 4.85 -4.61 11.06
N LEU A 186 5.52 -3.63 10.51
CA LEU A 186 6.55 -3.83 9.48
C LEU A 186 7.75 -4.64 9.99
N GLU A 187 8.11 -4.49 11.26
CA GLU A 187 9.17 -5.30 11.89
C GLU A 187 8.74 -6.75 12.06
N THR A 188 7.48 -6.99 12.44
CA THR A 188 6.95 -8.35 12.66
C THR A 188 6.68 -9.10 11.36
N CYS A 189 6.28 -8.41 10.28
CA CYS A 189 5.98 -9.03 8.99
C CYS A 189 7.19 -9.61 8.27
N GLY A 190 8.42 -9.39 8.76
CA GLY A 190 9.63 -9.79 8.08
C GLY A 190 9.79 -9.12 6.71
N ARG A 191 10.99 -9.02 6.21
CA ARG A 191 11.22 -8.83 4.76
C ARG A 191 11.22 -10.24 4.17
N GLU A 192 10.18 -10.61 3.43
CA GLU A 192 10.28 -11.83 2.63
C GLU A 192 11.54 -11.71 1.79
N PRO A 193 12.46 -12.69 1.87
CA PRO A 193 13.61 -12.67 1.00
C PRO A 193 13.06 -12.72 -0.43
N VAL A 194 13.45 -11.74 -1.25
CA VAL A 194 13.14 -11.78 -2.69
C VAL A 194 13.91 -12.97 -3.25
N VAL A 195 13.21 -14.09 -3.37
CA VAL A 195 13.76 -15.28 -4.04
C VAL A 195 13.68 -14.97 -5.52
N TYR A 196 14.82 -14.59 -6.10
CA TYR A 196 14.93 -14.52 -7.54
C TYR A 196 14.97 -15.97 -8.06
N GLU A 197 13.91 -16.40 -8.72
CA GLU A 197 14.02 -17.57 -9.58
C GLU A 197 15.02 -17.20 -10.68
N GLN A 198 16.06 -17.98 -10.78
CA GLN A 198 17.13 -17.76 -11.74
C GLN A 198 16.57 -18.17 -13.12
N GLU A 199 15.87 -17.24 -13.81
CA GLU A 199 15.38 -17.45 -15.19
C GLU A 199 16.54 -17.60 -16.19
N TYR A 200 17.75 -17.24 -15.78
CA TYR A 200 18.94 -17.29 -16.59
C TYR A 200 20.06 -18.02 -15.87
N ASP A 201 20.39 -19.21 -16.35
CA ASP A 201 21.63 -19.93 -16.00
C ASP A 201 22.69 -19.67 -17.07
N PRO A 202 23.73 -18.86 -16.75
CA PRO A 202 24.83 -18.63 -17.68
C PRO A 202 25.52 -19.91 -18.12
N ALA A 203 25.51 -20.97 -17.29
CA ALA A 203 26.12 -22.25 -17.60
C ALA A 203 25.37 -23.01 -18.72
N LEU A 204 24.05 -22.82 -18.85
CA LEU A 204 23.26 -23.47 -19.92
C LEU A 204 23.64 -22.96 -21.33
N ARG A 205 24.27 -21.78 -21.46
CA ARG A 205 24.76 -21.29 -22.75
C ARG A 205 26.02 -21.98 -23.22
N PHE A 206 26.81 -22.52 -22.33
CA PHE A 206 28.05 -23.23 -22.68
C PHE A 206 27.79 -24.68 -23.15
N PHE A 207 26.58 -25.21 -22.99
CA PHE A 207 26.19 -26.55 -23.42
C PHE A 207 25.40 -26.60 -24.75
N ARG A 208 25.19 -25.47 -25.40
CA ARG A 208 24.83 -25.51 -26.83
C ARG A 208 26.11 -25.66 -27.65
N ASP A 209 26.60 -26.88 -27.70
CA ASP A 209 27.59 -27.32 -28.65
C ASP A 209 26.95 -27.26 -30.08
N GLU A 210 27.01 -26.08 -30.69
CA GLU A 210 27.06 -26.05 -32.14
C GLU A 210 28.52 -26.30 -32.49
N PRO A 211 28.83 -27.44 -33.16
CA PRO A 211 30.20 -27.72 -33.59
C PRO A 211 30.58 -26.68 -34.61
N TYR A 212 31.46 -25.78 -34.23
CA TYR A 212 32.08 -24.87 -35.21
C TYR A 212 33.08 -25.68 -36.05
N THR A 213 32.88 -25.68 -37.34
CA THR A 213 33.82 -26.28 -38.30
C THR A 213 34.88 -25.23 -38.64
N ILE A 214 36.12 -25.52 -38.27
CA ILE A 214 37.27 -24.70 -38.73
C ILE A 214 37.65 -25.22 -40.11
N THR A 215 37.38 -24.40 -41.14
CA THR A 215 37.95 -24.62 -42.49
C THR A 215 39.25 -23.84 -42.56
N MET A 216 40.39 -24.53 -42.77
CA MET A 216 41.64 -23.87 -43.17
C MET A 216 41.59 -23.66 -44.68
N GLU A 217 41.78 -22.41 -45.12
CA GLU A 217 42.13 -22.07 -46.51
C GLU A 217 43.64 -22.16 -46.67
#